data_fc82127854dcb5b1f2825dad6fecf134
#
_entry.id   fc82127854dcb5b1f2825dad6fecf134
#
_cell.length_a   1.000
_cell.length_b   1.000
_cell.length_c   1.000
_cell.angle_alpha   90.00
_cell.angle_beta   90.00
_cell.angle_gamma   90.00
#
_symmetry.space_group_name_H-M   'P 1'
#
loop_
_entity.id
_entity.type
_entity.pdbx_description
1 polymer ?
#
loop_
_entity_poly.entity_id
_entity_poly.type
_entity_poly.pdbx_seq_one_letter_code
_entity_poly.pdbx_strand_id
1 'polypeptide(L)'
;MTTPKQPNAARMLASAITGGDAATVIVGAKAYTIMPPTIRRIALAAEHLSAFTEAETMLDIVRTNTTEAAAALSCFITGNTSLTDELSNGTLEEVNEALSTAYALCSPEGFIKLSALAGNVARMIAQQAK
;
A
#
# COMPACT_ATOMS: atom_id res chain seq x y z
N MET A 1 30.25 15.08 1.28
CA MET A 1 28.87 14.89 1.00
C MET A 1 28.18 14.09 2.07
N THR A 2 27.48 14.75 2.86
CA THR A 2 26.86 14.12 4.01
C THR A 2 25.37 13.96 3.85
N THR A 3 24.87 14.42 2.74
CA THR A 3 23.45 14.45 2.51
C THR A 3 22.75 13.11 2.66
N PRO A 4 23.30 11.99 2.16
CA PRO A 4 22.62 10.71 2.32
C PRO A 4 22.48 10.27 3.76
N LYS A 5 23.43 10.66 4.61
CA LYS A 5 23.39 10.22 6.01
C LYS A 5 22.30 10.89 6.82
N GLN A 6 22.04 12.16 6.56
CA GLN A 6 21.04 12.89 7.31
C GLN A 6 19.63 12.36 7.06
N PRO A 7 19.21 12.14 5.81
CA PRO A 7 17.92 11.52 5.58
C PRO A 7 17.82 10.13 6.19
N ASN A 8 18.91 9.36 6.15
CA ASN A 8 18.91 8.04 6.73
C ASN A 8 18.77 8.06 8.25
N ALA A 9 19.45 9.00 8.89
CA ALA A 9 19.37 9.14 10.34
C ALA A 9 17.96 9.54 10.77
N ALA A 10 17.35 10.50 10.07
CA ALA A 10 15.99 10.92 10.35
C ALA A 10 15.01 9.78 10.14
N ARG A 11 15.22 8.99 9.09
CA ARG A 11 14.38 7.83 8.81
C ARG A 11 14.51 6.78 9.90
N MET A 12 15.72 6.50 10.33
CA MET A 12 15.96 5.54 11.41
C MET A 12 15.29 5.97 12.70
N LEU A 13 15.35 7.26 13.01
CA LEU A 13 14.69 7.78 14.18
C LEU A 13 13.18 7.65 14.07
N ALA A 14 12.63 8.02 12.94
CA ALA A 14 11.20 7.89 12.69
C ALA A 14 10.77 6.43 12.76
N SER A 15 11.58 5.52 12.20
CA SER A 15 11.32 4.09 12.24
C SER A 15 11.30 3.57 13.68
N ALA A 16 12.21 4.03 14.52
CA ALA A 16 12.24 3.62 15.92
C ALA A 16 11.00 4.10 16.67
N ILE A 17 10.45 5.25 16.29
CA ILE A 17 9.26 5.80 16.92
C ILE A 17 7.99 5.10 16.41
N THR A 18 7.92 4.89 15.11
CA THR A 18 6.70 4.37 14.46
C THR A 18 6.66 2.85 14.35
N GLY A 19 7.79 2.18 14.56
CA GLY A 19 7.88 0.74 14.42
C GLY A 19 8.09 0.25 12.99
N GLY A 20 8.42 1.13 12.06
CA GLY A 20 8.69 0.76 10.67
C GLY A 20 9.34 1.87 9.88
N ASP A 21 9.87 1.52 8.73
CA ASP A 21 10.54 2.45 7.84
C ASP A 21 9.56 3.09 6.87
N ALA A 22 9.77 4.37 6.61
CA ALA A 22 9.11 5.03 5.49
C ALA A 22 9.90 4.73 4.22
N ALA A 23 9.24 4.81 3.08
CA ALA A 23 9.88 4.62 1.79
C ALA A 23 9.56 5.80 0.88
N THR A 24 10.49 6.14 0.00
CA THR A 24 10.29 7.17 -0.99
C THR A 24 10.15 6.52 -2.36
N VAL A 25 9.11 6.91 -3.08
CA VAL A 25 8.86 6.41 -4.43
C VAL A 25 8.78 7.60 -5.37
N ILE A 26 9.09 7.37 -6.64
CA ILE A 26 9.05 8.41 -7.65
C ILE A 26 8.03 8.02 -8.70
N VAL A 27 7.05 8.88 -8.91
CA VAL A 27 5.99 8.68 -9.89
C VAL A 27 5.77 10.00 -10.62
N GLY A 28 5.85 9.98 -11.93
CA GLY A 28 5.66 11.19 -12.74
C GLY A 28 6.66 12.28 -12.41
N ALA A 29 7.91 11.91 -12.16
CA ALA A 29 8.99 12.83 -11.82
C ALA A 29 8.81 13.54 -10.48
N LYS A 30 7.90 13.07 -9.63
CA LYS A 30 7.71 13.59 -8.28
C LYS A 30 8.01 12.51 -7.26
N ALA A 31 8.57 12.91 -6.14
CA ALA A 31 8.87 12.00 -5.04
C ALA A 31 7.73 12.02 -4.03
N TYR A 32 7.33 10.84 -3.59
CA TYR A 32 6.30 10.66 -2.56
C TYR A 32 6.85 9.79 -1.46
N THR A 33 6.47 10.11 -0.23
CA THR A 33 6.87 9.31 0.92
C THR A 33 5.69 8.45 1.35
N ILE A 34 5.93 7.14 1.48
CA ILE A 34 4.93 6.21 1.99
C ILE A 34 5.37 5.81 3.39
N MET A 35 4.55 6.17 4.36
CA MET A 35 4.75 5.73 5.75
C MET A 35 4.18 4.33 5.89
N PRO A 36 4.59 3.56 6.92
CA PRO A 36 3.94 2.27 7.17
C PRO A 36 2.43 2.47 7.26
N PRO A 37 1.65 1.81 6.37
CA PRO A 37 0.23 2.13 6.26
C PRO A 37 -0.56 1.69 7.48
N THR A 38 -1.54 2.51 7.86
CA THR A 38 -2.51 2.12 8.87
C THR A 38 -3.48 1.09 8.28
N ILE A 39 -4.20 0.39 9.15
CA ILE A 39 -5.21 -0.57 8.72
C ILE A 39 -6.24 0.11 7.82
N ARG A 40 -6.63 1.34 8.15
CA ARG A 40 -7.59 2.09 7.33
C ARG A 40 -7.06 2.33 5.92
N ARG A 41 -5.80 2.73 5.80
CA ARG A 41 -5.21 2.97 4.48
C ARG A 41 -5.10 1.70 3.67
N ILE A 42 -4.73 0.61 4.32
CA ILE A 42 -4.66 -0.70 3.66
C ILE A 42 -6.04 -1.10 3.14
N ALA A 43 -7.07 -0.93 3.97
CA ALA A 43 -8.43 -1.29 3.57
C ALA A 43 -8.92 -0.44 2.40
N LEU A 44 -8.65 0.86 2.41
CA LEU A 44 -9.04 1.74 1.32
C LEU A 44 -8.33 1.38 0.02
N ALA A 45 -7.02 1.12 0.10
CA ALA A 45 -6.27 0.71 -1.07
C ALA A 45 -6.79 -0.63 -1.62
N ALA A 46 -7.11 -1.56 -0.73
CA ALA A 46 -7.63 -2.85 -1.11
C ALA A 46 -8.97 -2.74 -1.85
N GLU A 47 -9.82 -1.80 -1.46
CA GLU A 47 -11.07 -1.55 -2.17
C GLU A 47 -10.80 -1.21 -3.63
N HIS A 48 -9.85 -0.33 -3.89
CA HIS A 48 -9.53 0.05 -5.26
C HIS A 48 -8.87 -1.09 -6.03
N LEU A 49 -8.00 -1.84 -5.38
CA LEU A 49 -7.34 -2.97 -6.02
C LEU A 49 -8.32 -4.11 -6.31
N SER A 50 -9.35 -4.27 -5.49
CA SER A 50 -10.37 -5.29 -5.71
C SER A 50 -11.31 -4.95 -6.85
N ALA A 51 -11.30 -3.70 -7.30
CA ALA A 51 -12.08 -3.27 -8.46
C ALA A 51 -11.44 -3.70 -9.78
N PHE A 52 -10.26 -4.30 -9.73
CA PHE A 52 -9.64 -4.89 -10.90
C PHE A 52 -10.51 -6.06 -11.35
N THR A 53 -11.30 -5.82 -12.37
CA THR A 53 -12.27 -6.82 -12.84
C THR A 53 -11.88 -7.38 -14.18
N GLU A 54 -12.49 -8.51 -14.52
CA GLU A 54 -12.40 -9.05 -15.85
C GLU A 54 -13.22 -8.15 -16.79
N ALA A 55 -12.53 -7.34 -17.55
CA ALA A 55 -13.18 -6.51 -18.53
C ALA A 55 -13.22 -7.25 -19.87
N GLU A 56 -14.20 -6.93 -20.68
CA GLU A 56 -14.39 -7.62 -21.95
C GLU A 56 -13.35 -7.25 -23.00
N THR A 57 -12.79 -6.03 -22.91
CA THR A 57 -11.82 -5.57 -23.88
C THR A 57 -10.53 -5.15 -23.17
N MET A 58 -9.43 -5.24 -23.93
CA MET A 58 -8.12 -4.79 -23.43
C MET A 58 -8.17 -3.32 -23.06
N LEU A 59 -8.88 -2.50 -23.81
CA LEU A 59 -8.98 -1.08 -23.53
C LEU A 59 -9.66 -0.82 -22.18
N ASP A 60 -10.71 -1.56 -21.88
CA ASP A 60 -11.41 -1.45 -20.60
C ASP A 60 -10.52 -1.88 -19.44
N ILE A 61 -9.75 -2.95 -19.63
CA ILE A 61 -8.80 -3.43 -18.62
C ILE A 61 -7.79 -2.32 -18.32
N VAL A 62 -7.19 -1.75 -19.36
CA VAL A 62 -6.17 -0.71 -19.18
C VAL A 62 -6.77 0.51 -18.49
N ARG A 63 -7.92 0.98 -18.96
CA ARG A 63 -8.52 2.18 -18.42
C ARG A 63 -8.92 2.03 -16.95
N THR A 64 -9.62 0.94 -16.63
CA THR A 64 -10.10 0.71 -15.27
C THR A 64 -8.96 0.43 -14.32
N ASN A 65 -8.06 -0.47 -14.71
CA ASN A 65 -7.02 -0.93 -13.79
C ASN A 65 -5.97 0.13 -13.52
N THR A 66 -5.64 0.98 -14.51
CA THR A 66 -4.66 2.03 -14.27
C THR A 66 -5.19 3.10 -13.34
N THR A 67 -6.47 3.47 -13.49
CA THR A 67 -7.09 4.45 -12.61
C THR A 67 -7.18 3.90 -11.17
N GLU A 68 -7.60 2.67 -11.02
CA GLU A 68 -7.72 2.06 -9.70
C GLU A 68 -6.36 1.86 -9.05
N ALA A 69 -5.33 1.55 -9.85
CA ALA A 69 -3.98 1.43 -9.31
C ALA A 69 -3.48 2.77 -8.76
N ALA A 70 -3.71 3.85 -9.49
CA ALA A 70 -3.33 5.19 -9.03
C ALA A 70 -4.12 5.58 -7.78
N ALA A 71 -5.40 5.26 -7.73
CA ALA A 71 -6.23 5.53 -6.56
C ALA A 71 -5.75 4.75 -5.34
N ALA A 72 -5.40 3.48 -5.51
CA ALA A 72 -4.88 2.67 -4.42
C ALA A 72 -3.57 3.24 -3.89
N LEU A 73 -2.68 3.65 -4.79
CA LEU A 73 -1.41 4.24 -4.38
C LEU A 73 -1.65 5.55 -3.63
N SER A 74 -2.60 6.37 -4.08
CA SER A 74 -2.97 7.60 -3.37
C SER A 74 -3.41 7.29 -1.94
N CYS A 75 -4.20 6.24 -1.76
CA CYS A 75 -4.65 5.83 -0.43
C CYS A 75 -3.49 5.44 0.47
N PHE A 76 -2.48 4.77 -0.08
CA PHE A 76 -1.28 4.45 0.70
C PHE A 76 -0.49 5.69 1.10
N ILE A 77 -0.45 6.70 0.24
CA ILE A 77 0.34 7.90 0.49
C ILE A 77 -0.39 8.88 1.42
N THR A 78 -1.66 9.14 1.16
CA THR A 78 -2.42 10.20 1.85
C THR A 78 -3.59 9.70 2.70
N GLY A 79 -4.05 8.49 2.47
CA GLY A 79 -5.25 7.99 3.12
C GLY A 79 -6.55 8.34 2.39
N ASN A 80 -6.45 8.91 1.19
CA ASN A 80 -7.59 9.21 0.34
C ASN A 80 -7.16 9.22 -1.12
N THR A 81 -8.08 9.54 -2.02
CA THR A 81 -7.82 9.48 -3.46
C THR A 81 -7.38 10.81 -4.06
N SER A 82 -6.95 11.75 -3.24
CA SER A 82 -6.64 13.12 -3.70
C SER A 82 -5.48 13.19 -4.69
N LEU A 83 -4.58 12.22 -4.67
CA LEU A 83 -3.42 12.22 -5.57
C LEU A 83 -3.64 11.40 -6.84
N THR A 84 -4.82 10.85 -7.05
CA THR A 84 -5.07 9.95 -8.20
C THR A 84 -4.69 10.59 -9.53
N ASP A 85 -5.13 11.82 -9.76
CA ASP A 85 -4.83 12.51 -11.01
C ASP A 85 -3.35 12.79 -11.17
N GLU A 86 -2.72 13.21 -10.10
CA GLU A 86 -1.29 13.51 -10.11
C GLU A 86 -0.47 12.26 -10.36
N LEU A 87 -0.81 11.16 -9.69
CA LEU A 87 -0.12 9.89 -9.88
C LEU A 87 -0.36 9.30 -11.27
N SER A 88 -1.45 9.67 -11.91
CA SER A 88 -1.74 9.22 -13.26
C SER A 88 -0.81 9.84 -14.30
N ASN A 89 0.00 10.81 -13.93
CA ASN A 89 1.05 11.35 -14.80
C ASN A 89 2.28 10.46 -14.87
N GLY A 90 2.40 9.49 -13.97
CA GLY A 90 3.49 8.54 -14.01
C GLY A 90 3.21 7.39 -14.97
N THR A 91 4.22 6.54 -15.15
CA THR A 91 4.04 5.33 -15.95
C THR A 91 3.40 4.25 -15.11
N LEU A 92 2.81 3.27 -15.78
CA LEU A 92 2.24 2.11 -15.09
C LEU A 92 3.32 1.37 -14.29
N GLU A 93 4.52 1.28 -14.85
CA GLU A 93 5.63 0.63 -14.16
C GLU A 93 5.98 1.35 -12.87
N GLU A 94 6.03 2.68 -12.91
CA GLU A 94 6.30 3.47 -11.72
C GLU A 94 5.25 3.26 -10.64
N VAL A 95 3.97 3.24 -11.04
CA VAL A 95 2.88 3.02 -10.10
C VAL A 95 2.94 1.60 -9.53
N ASN A 96 3.24 0.61 -10.37
CA ASN A 96 3.35 -0.77 -9.92
C ASN A 96 4.51 -0.96 -8.92
N GLU A 97 5.64 -0.35 -9.18
CA GLU A 97 6.78 -0.41 -8.26
C GLU A 97 6.44 0.27 -6.94
N ALA A 98 5.77 1.40 -7.00
CA ALA A 98 5.36 2.11 -5.80
C ALA A 98 4.35 1.29 -4.99
N LEU A 99 3.42 0.62 -5.66
CA LEU A 99 2.47 -0.26 -4.97
C LEU A 99 3.17 -1.45 -4.33
N SER A 100 4.18 -2.02 -5.00
CA SER A 100 4.98 -3.10 -4.43
C SER A 100 5.70 -2.65 -3.17
N THR A 101 6.24 -1.44 -3.20
CA THR A 101 6.90 -0.84 -2.04
C THR A 101 5.91 -0.65 -0.90
N ALA A 102 4.73 -0.13 -1.20
CA ALA A 102 3.68 0.07 -0.20
C ALA A 102 3.25 -1.27 0.40
N TYR A 103 3.11 -2.29 -0.44
CA TYR A 103 2.75 -3.63 0.03
C TYR A 103 3.78 -4.17 1.01
N ALA A 104 5.06 -3.97 0.72
CA ALA A 104 6.13 -4.42 1.61
C ALA A 104 6.05 -3.74 2.97
N LEU A 105 5.59 -2.49 3.00
CA LEU A 105 5.42 -1.75 4.25
C LEU A 105 4.19 -2.19 5.04
N CYS A 106 3.29 -2.97 4.44
CA CYS A 106 2.07 -3.45 5.11
C CYS A 106 2.32 -4.55 6.12
N SER A 107 3.58 -4.98 6.28
CA SER A 107 3.92 -6.07 7.20
C SER A 107 3.18 -7.37 6.86
N PRO A 108 3.59 -8.03 5.76
CA PRO A 108 2.96 -9.31 5.39
C PRO A 108 2.97 -10.34 6.50
N GLU A 109 4.01 -10.33 7.34
CA GLU A 109 4.09 -11.24 8.48
C GLU A 109 2.98 -10.99 9.48
N GLY A 110 2.59 -9.71 9.65
CA GLY A 110 1.49 -9.35 10.52
C GLY A 110 0.17 -9.96 10.05
N PHE A 111 -0.05 -9.96 8.74
CA PHE A 111 -1.25 -10.57 8.16
C PHE A 111 -1.26 -12.08 8.35
N ILE A 112 -0.11 -12.73 8.21
CA ILE A 112 0.01 -14.16 8.45
C ILE A 112 -0.33 -14.49 9.90
N LYS A 113 0.20 -13.72 10.83
CA LYS A 113 -0.08 -13.91 12.26
C LYS A 113 -1.56 -13.70 12.56
N LEU A 114 -2.15 -12.67 11.97
CA LEU A 114 -3.57 -12.39 12.16
C LEU A 114 -4.43 -13.53 11.61
N SER A 115 -4.09 -14.05 10.45
CA SER A 115 -4.82 -15.17 9.85
C SER A 115 -4.75 -16.42 10.73
N ALA A 116 -3.58 -16.70 11.28
CA ALA A 116 -3.41 -17.84 12.17
C ALA A 116 -4.24 -17.65 13.45
N LEU A 117 -4.22 -16.45 14.01
CA LEU A 117 -5.00 -16.15 15.20
C LEU A 117 -6.50 -16.29 14.93
N ALA A 118 -6.96 -15.76 13.81
CA ALA A 118 -8.37 -15.86 13.43
C ALA A 118 -8.80 -17.31 13.28
N GLY A 119 -7.95 -18.14 12.69
CA GLY A 119 -8.23 -19.58 12.59
C GLY A 119 -8.33 -20.26 13.95
N ASN A 120 -7.45 -19.88 14.89
CA ASN A 120 -7.49 -20.42 16.24
C ASN A 120 -8.77 -20.01 16.97
N VAL A 121 -9.15 -18.74 16.85
CA VAL A 121 -10.38 -18.25 17.47
C VAL A 121 -11.60 -18.96 16.90
N ALA A 122 -11.66 -19.14 15.59
CA ALA A 122 -12.75 -19.83 14.94
C ALA A 122 -12.90 -21.27 15.45
N ARG A 123 -11.77 -21.97 15.65
CA ARG A 123 -11.81 -23.33 16.19
C ARG A 123 -12.30 -23.36 17.63
N MET A 124 -11.88 -22.39 18.44
CA MET A 124 -12.35 -22.28 19.82
C MET A 124 -13.86 -22.05 19.87
N ILE A 125 -14.38 -21.20 19.01
CA ILE A 125 -15.81 -20.95 18.93
C ILE A 125 -16.56 -22.22 18.53
N ALA A 126 -16.05 -22.94 17.54
CA ALA A 126 -16.66 -24.18 17.08
C ALA A 126 -16.69 -25.25 18.19
N GLN A 127 -15.64 -25.33 19.00
CA GLN A 127 -15.59 -26.24 20.12
C GLN A 127 -16.60 -25.89 21.19
N GLN A 128 -16.78 -24.60 21.44
CA GLN A 128 -17.73 -24.13 22.45
C GLN A 128 -19.19 -24.35 22.00
N ALA A 129 -19.42 -24.32 20.70
CA ALA A 129 -20.76 -24.50 20.15
C ALA A 129 -21.28 -25.92 20.31
N LYS A 130 -20.43 -26.87 20.66
CA LYS A 130 -20.82 -28.24 20.92
C LYS A 130 -21.17 -28.37 22.40
#